data_c42e25e5e2514889da3dca1731a0185f
#
_entry.id   c42e25e5e2514889da3dca1731a0185f
#
_cell.length_a   1.000
_cell.length_b   1.000
_cell.length_c   1.000
_cell.angle_alpha   90.00
_cell.angle_beta   90.00
_cell.angle_gamma   90.00
#
_symmetry.space_group_name_H-M   'P 1'
#
loop_
_entity.id
_entity.type
_entity.pdbx_description
1 polymer ?
#
loop_
_entity_poly.entity_id
_entity_poly.type
_entity_poly.pdbx_seq_one_letter_code
_entity_poly.pdbx_strand_id
1 'polypeptide(L)'
;MRVRHSLDHEVDYDREGALAETHEQFTRDSRNFRYAVEAALFLSVSKPIPADAADALEVIAMINWLFVLYQASDVLHNGIDVGGLLVDNEYIPEVFYSEKRDTQQDAFAREMAGLRLGTGVANQDRLKDPLTEEGFLDRLDVAFSNELGFTFRNLLQILSTLASWMTVGGSTQLAFRYEASTQDIARVACDAHEGLEESVALRAIEFLVLDAAGIRRLIGRETDTEDVPVWEHSKRANRYTIKPLIRLSDGRMLWGAAIADRAARIWTTSVSAGYLPADFPWPAVRTVVGGAKKELEDGLEDASHAIAGRATPYALKGLDFKYRFPKQGFPDVGDFDVLAYWPEGNRWLICECKYNQPAFCLKDTRRLRDRIFGGNSEVGQFVKIERRRQFFLENVDLIRQLLRWPDPTAASVSVTEMYICKDLHWWLRFPPYDVPTKFAQIDTFGAWLSANGFAP
;
A
#
# COMPACT_ATOMS: atom_id res chain seq x y z
N MET A 1 -25.06 -1.44 4.81
CA MET A 1 -26.50 -1.12 4.64
C MET A 1 -26.72 0.22 3.95
N ARG A 2 -26.15 1.36 4.39
CA ARG A 2 -26.28 2.66 3.69
C ARG A 2 -25.74 2.64 2.25
N VAL A 3 -24.62 1.99 1.97
CA VAL A 3 -24.06 1.90 0.61
C VAL A 3 -25.01 1.16 -0.35
N ARG A 4 -25.67 0.09 0.08
CA ARG A 4 -26.68 -0.61 -0.74
C ARG A 4 -27.90 0.27 -1.00
N HIS A 5 -28.35 1.02 0.00
CA HIS A 5 -29.52 1.88 -0.14
C HIS A 5 -29.28 3.07 -1.07
N SER A 6 -28.06 3.65 -1.06
CA SER A 6 -27.68 4.69 -2.01
C SER A 6 -27.59 4.16 -3.45
N LEU A 7 -27.09 2.93 -3.63
CA LEU A 7 -26.96 2.30 -4.95
C LEU A 7 -28.32 1.93 -5.59
N ASP A 8 -29.34 1.65 -4.78
CA ASP A 8 -30.67 1.27 -5.26
C ASP A 8 -31.54 2.49 -5.64
N HIS A 9 -31.17 3.71 -5.24
CA HIS A 9 -31.96 4.92 -5.47
C HIS A 9 -31.43 5.89 -6.53
N GLU A 10 -30.22 5.68 -7.07
CA GLU A 10 -29.59 6.60 -8.02
C GLU A 10 -29.47 5.99 -9.42
N VAL A 11 -30.55 6.01 -10.17
CA VAL A 11 -30.59 5.50 -11.56
C VAL A 11 -30.00 6.49 -12.57
N ASP A 12 -29.74 7.75 -12.20
CA ASP A 12 -29.35 8.83 -13.14
C ASP A 12 -28.09 9.63 -12.79
N TYR A 13 -27.31 9.20 -11.78
CA TYR A 13 -26.02 9.82 -11.49
C TYR A 13 -24.89 9.12 -12.26
N ASP A 14 -23.86 9.90 -12.64
CA ASP A 14 -22.57 9.35 -13.08
C ASP A 14 -22.11 8.29 -12.04
N ARG A 15 -22.33 7.05 -12.41
CA ARG A 15 -22.27 5.88 -11.52
C ARG A 15 -20.88 5.73 -10.87
N GLU A 16 -19.83 6.21 -11.56
CA GLU A 16 -18.45 6.19 -11.06
C GLU A 16 -18.20 7.30 -10.04
N GLY A 17 -18.74 8.49 -10.26
CA GLY A 17 -18.61 9.62 -9.36
C GLY A 17 -19.34 9.38 -8.04
N ALA A 18 -20.61 8.92 -8.11
CA ALA A 18 -21.41 8.61 -6.92
C ALA A 18 -20.81 7.46 -6.09
N LEU A 19 -20.27 6.43 -6.74
CA LEU A 19 -19.56 5.33 -6.07
C LEU A 19 -18.30 5.83 -5.36
N ALA A 20 -17.52 6.70 -6.00
CA ALA A 20 -16.30 7.25 -5.42
C ALA A 20 -16.62 8.13 -4.20
N GLU A 21 -17.62 8.99 -4.27
CA GLU A 21 -18.03 9.88 -3.18
C GLU A 21 -18.60 9.10 -1.98
N THR A 22 -19.50 8.15 -2.23
CA THR A 22 -20.07 7.27 -1.19
C THR A 22 -18.97 6.45 -0.52
N HIS A 23 -18.01 5.98 -1.30
CA HIS A 23 -16.88 5.22 -0.76
C HIS A 23 -15.94 6.09 0.07
N GLU A 24 -15.66 7.31 -0.36
CA GLU A 24 -14.84 8.27 0.39
C GLU A 24 -15.49 8.57 1.74
N GLN A 25 -16.80 8.85 1.75
CA GLN A 25 -17.55 9.07 2.99
C GLN A 25 -17.49 7.86 3.92
N PHE A 26 -17.75 6.66 3.39
CA PHE A 26 -17.66 5.42 4.17
C PHE A 26 -16.25 5.19 4.74
N THR A 27 -15.22 5.47 3.95
CA THR A 27 -13.82 5.33 4.37
C THR A 27 -13.48 6.32 5.48
N ARG A 28 -13.94 7.57 5.36
CA ARG A 28 -13.78 8.62 6.37
C ARG A 28 -14.47 8.26 7.67
N ASP A 29 -15.75 7.88 7.61
CA ASP A 29 -16.52 7.50 8.78
C ASP A 29 -15.91 6.27 9.48
N SER A 30 -15.55 5.27 8.73
CA SER A 30 -14.86 4.07 9.25
C SER A 30 -13.52 4.40 9.91
N ARG A 31 -12.75 5.36 9.38
CA ARG A 31 -11.51 5.85 10.00
C ARG A 31 -11.82 6.54 11.33
N ASN A 32 -12.80 7.44 11.35
CA ASN A 32 -13.16 8.21 12.53
C ASN A 32 -13.63 7.29 13.66
N PHE A 33 -14.48 6.32 13.36
CA PHE A 33 -14.93 5.34 14.36
C PHE A 33 -13.78 4.49 14.91
N ARG A 34 -12.85 4.03 14.07
CA ARG A 34 -11.69 3.26 14.55
C ARG A 34 -10.79 4.09 15.45
N TYR A 35 -10.57 5.34 15.10
CA TYR A 35 -9.80 6.25 15.94
C TYR A 35 -10.51 6.51 17.27
N ALA A 36 -11.83 6.69 17.28
CA ALA A 36 -12.62 6.83 18.51
C ALA A 36 -12.46 5.64 19.45
N VAL A 37 -12.48 4.41 18.89
CA VAL A 37 -12.27 3.19 19.68
C VAL A 37 -10.86 3.17 20.29
N GLU A 38 -9.84 3.51 19.52
CA GLU A 38 -8.45 3.55 20.00
C GLU A 38 -8.28 4.64 21.08
N ALA A 39 -8.84 5.83 20.87
CA ALA A 39 -8.80 6.92 21.85
C ALA A 39 -9.55 6.54 23.16
N ALA A 40 -10.71 5.91 23.05
CA ALA A 40 -11.45 5.45 24.21
C ALA A 40 -10.69 4.40 25.04
N LEU A 41 -9.97 3.49 24.38
CA LEU A 41 -9.10 2.51 25.06
C LEU A 41 -7.90 3.19 25.71
N PHE A 42 -7.33 4.18 25.06
CA PHE A 42 -6.16 4.90 25.55
C PHE A 42 -6.48 5.76 26.79
N LEU A 43 -7.61 6.45 26.76
CA LEU A 43 -8.05 7.40 27.78
C LEU A 43 -8.66 6.73 29.03
N SER A 44 -8.37 5.46 29.31
CA SER A 44 -8.92 4.67 30.42
C SER A 44 -9.41 5.54 31.60
N VAL A 45 -10.72 5.78 31.65
CA VAL A 45 -11.33 6.72 32.63
C VAL A 45 -11.49 6.03 33.97
N SER A 46 -11.01 6.66 35.01
CA SER A 46 -11.14 6.14 36.41
C SER A 46 -12.59 6.08 36.90
N LYS A 47 -13.51 6.81 36.25
CA LYS A 47 -14.96 6.73 36.53
C LYS A 47 -15.71 6.84 35.19
N PRO A 48 -16.40 5.78 34.74
CA PRO A 48 -17.20 5.85 33.55
C PRO A 48 -18.38 6.83 33.77
N ILE A 49 -18.44 7.87 32.93
CA ILE A 49 -19.62 8.73 32.83
C ILE A 49 -20.52 8.09 31.79
N PRO A 50 -21.80 7.85 32.07
CA PRO A 50 -22.73 7.38 31.07
C PRO A 50 -22.75 8.35 29.89
N ALA A 51 -22.44 7.86 28.71
CA ALA A 51 -22.50 8.64 27.47
C ALA A 51 -23.74 8.19 26.67
N ASP A 52 -24.43 9.14 26.09
CA ASP A 52 -25.55 8.86 25.19
C ASP A 52 -25.12 8.91 23.69
N ALA A 53 -26.09 8.79 22.81
CA ALA A 53 -25.84 8.83 21.37
C ALA A 53 -25.41 10.23 20.90
N ALA A 54 -25.81 11.29 21.58
CA ALA A 54 -25.44 12.66 21.23
C ALA A 54 -23.96 12.91 21.57
N ASP A 55 -23.52 12.48 22.77
CA ASP A 55 -22.11 12.53 23.17
C ASP A 55 -21.21 11.78 22.17
N ALA A 56 -21.65 10.58 21.72
CA ALA A 56 -20.91 9.79 20.75
C ALA A 56 -20.80 10.50 19.39
N LEU A 57 -21.86 11.17 18.94
CA LEU A 57 -21.85 11.94 17.69
C LEU A 57 -20.94 13.16 17.79
N GLU A 58 -20.94 13.84 18.93
CA GLU A 58 -20.04 14.98 19.18
C GLU A 58 -18.57 14.54 19.10
N VAL A 59 -18.21 13.47 19.78
CA VAL A 59 -16.84 12.91 19.73
C VAL A 59 -16.45 12.56 18.30
N ILE A 60 -17.34 11.93 17.51
CA ILE A 60 -17.07 11.59 16.11
C ILE A 60 -16.91 12.87 15.25
N ALA A 61 -17.69 13.90 15.50
CA ALA A 61 -17.53 15.19 14.82
C ALA A 61 -16.18 15.84 15.13
N MET A 62 -15.77 15.86 16.41
CA MET A 62 -14.45 16.36 16.82
C MET A 62 -13.30 15.57 16.17
N ILE A 63 -13.40 14.24 16.13
CA ILE A 63 -12.42 13.39 15.44
C ILE A 63 -12.38 13.68 13.94
N ASN A 64 -13.52 13.91 13.32
CA ASN A 64 -13.56 14.29 11.91
C ASN A 64 -12.79 15.61 11.68
N TRP A 65 -13.00 16.62 12.52
CA TRP A 65 -12.27 17.87 12.46
C TRP A 65 -10.76 17.66 12.66
N LEU A 66 -10.37 16.86 13.63
CA LEU A 66 -8.97 16.52 13.87
C LEU A 66 -8.30 15.94 12.61
N PHE A 67 -8.98 15.04 11.91
CA PHE A 67 -8.44 14.47 10.66
C PHE A 67 -8.45 15.46 9.51
N VAL A 68 -9.43 16.36 9.42
CA VAL A 68 -9.44 17.46 8.42
C VAL A 68 -8.24 18.37 8.62
N LEU A 69 -8.01 18.81 9.84
CA LEU A 69 -6.87 19.67 10.18
C LEU A 69 -5.52 18.97 9.97
N TYR A 70 -5.45 17.68 10.32
CA TYR A 70 -4.26 16.90 10.07
C TYR A 70 -3.96 16.75 8.56
N GLN A 71 -4.98 16.44 7.74
CA GLN A 71 -4.80 16.37 6.29
C GLN A 71 -4.37 17.70 5.70
N ALA A 72 -4.97 18.80 6.14
CA ALA A 72 -4.57 20.14 5.72
C ALA A 72 -3.11 20.43 6.08
N SER A 73 -2.74 20.16 7.31
CA SER A 73 -1.34 20.30 7.77
C SER A 73 -0.38 19.47 6.91
N ASP A 74 -0.72 18.22 6.63
CA ASP A 74 0.08 17.33 5.78
C ASP A 74 0.23 17.88 4.35
N VAL A 75 -0.86 18.37 3.75
CA VAL A 75 -0.86 18.96 2.41
C VAL A 75 0.05 20.17 2.33
N LEU A 76 -0.09 21.09 3.28
CA LEU A 76 0.69 22.34 3.33
C LEU A 76 2.17 22.09 3.64
N HIS A 77 2.48 21.27 4.64
CA HIS A 77 3.85 20.96 5.05
C HIS A 77 4.62 20.11 4.02
N ASN A 78 3.93 19.34 3.22
CA ASN A 78 4.58 18.54 2.19
C ASN A 78 4.65 19.25 0.83
N GLY A 79 4.22 20.50 0.75
CA GLY A 79 4.32 21.33 -0.45
C GLY A 79 3.46 20.83 -1.60
N ILE A 80 2.33 20.16 -1.29
CA ILE A 80 1.38 19.68 -2.28
C ILE A 80 0.52 20.83 -2.76
N ASP A 81 0.12 21.69 -1.84
CA ASP A 81 -0.65 22.89 -2.12
C ASP A 81 -0.20 24.05 -1.22
N VAL A 82 -0.63 25.24 -1.59
CA VAL A 82 -0.44 26.46 -0.82
C VAL A 82 -1.80 26.90 -0.29
N GLY A 83 -1.87 27.21 0.98
CA GLY A 83 -3.10 27.64 1.62
C GLY A 83 -2.84 28.10 3.05
N GLY A 84 -3.85 28.07 3.86
CA GLY A 84 -3.74 28.51 5.25
C GLY A 84 -4.94 28.05 6.08
N LEU A 85 -4.90 28.50 7.32
CA LEU A 85 -5.94 28.30 8.31
C LEU A 85 -6.53 29.65 8.69
N LEU A 86 -7.82 29.81 8.51
CA LEU A 86 -8.59 30.91 9.08
C LEU A 86 -9.26 30.42 10.36
N VAL A 87 -9.22 31.23 11.39
CA VAL A 87 -9.96 30.98 12.63
C VAL A 87 -10.92 32.15 12.79
N ASP A 88 -12.20 31.87 12.77
CA ASP A 88 -13.24 32.87 12.93
C ASP A 88 -13.40 33.32 14.39
N ASN A 89 -14.36 34.21 14.65
CA ASN A 89 -14.65 34.70 15.99
C ASN A 89 -15.25 33.65 16.93
N GLU A 90 -15.70 32.51 16.39
CA GLU A 90 -16.21 31.37 17.13
C GLU A 90 -15.11 30.30 17.35
N TYR A 91 -13.88 30.60 16.96
CA TYR A 91 -12.71 29.70 17.02
C TYR A 91 -12.87 28.43 16.19
N ILE A 92 -13.72 28.46 15.19
CA ILE A 92 -13.88 27.35 14.25
C ILE A 92 -12.79 27.49 13.17
N PRO A 93 -11.88 26.51 13.04
CA PRO A 93 -10.85 26.57 12.02
C PRO A 93 -11.42 26.26 10.64
N GLU A 94 -11.20 27.14 9.69
CA GLU A 94 -11.50 26.94 8.28
C GLU A 94 -10.20 26.78 7.48
N VAL A 95 -10.08 25.69 6.74
CA VAL A 95 -8.91 25.44 5.89
C VAL A 95 -9.21 25.91 4.48
N PHE A 96 -8.36 26.75 3.93
CA PHE A 96 -8.42 27.17 2.54
C PHE A 96 -7.15 26.75 1.79
N TYR A 97 -7.30 26.51 0.49
CA TYR A 97 -6.22 26.12 -0.40
C TYR A 97 -6.14 27.07 -1.60
N SER A 98 -5.04 27.02 -2.35
CA SER A 98 -4.91 27.77 -3.59
C SER A 98 -5.86 27.24 -4.68
N GLU A 99 -6.08 28.05 -5.72
CA GLU A 99 -6.89 27.67 -6.89
C GLU A 99 -6.31 26.50 -7.69
N LYS A 100 -5.06 26.11 -7.45
CA LYS A 100 -4.42 24.91 -8.06
C LYS A 100 -4.83 23.59 -7.43
N ARG A 101 -5.69 23.63 -6.41
CA ARG A 101 -6.16 22.48 -5.65
C ARG A 101 -6.71 21.35 -6.53
N ASP A 102 -7.46 21.71 -7.58
CA ASP A 102 -8.35 20.79 -8.29
C ASP A 102 -7.62 19.71 -9.10
N THR A 103 -6.35 19.91 -9.45
CA THR A 103 -5.62 18.96 -10.30
C THR A 103 -4.78 17.95 -9.52
N GLN A 104 -4.03 18.39 -8.53
CA GLN A 104 -3.08 17.51 -7.82
C GLN A 104 -3.72 16.81 -6.61
N GLN A 105 -4.52 17.51 -5.82
CA GLN A 105 -5.18 16.91 -4.66
C GLN A 105 -6.24 15.91 -5.07
N ASP A 106 -7.05 16.21 -6.09
CA ASP A 106 -8.05 15.29 -6.58
C ASP A 106 -7.43 14.04 -7.18
N ALA A 107 -6.30 14.18 -7.89
CA ALA A 107 -5.56 13.03 -8.40
C ALA A 107 -5.01 12.17 -7.26
N PHE A 108 -4.45 12.80 -6.22
CA PHE A 108 -4.00 12.09 -5.02
C PHE A 108 -5.16 11.43 -4.26
N ALA A 109 -6.27 12.13 -4.06
CA ALA A 109 -7.45 11.59 -3.37
C ALA A 109 -8.02 10.38 -4.10
N ARG A 110 -8.12 10.44 -5.44
CA ARG A 110 -8.56 9.32 -6.29
C ARG A 110 -7.61 8.13 -6.22
N GLU A 111 -6.29 8.36 -6.26
CA GLU A 111 -5.30 7.31 -6.12
C GLU A 111 -5.41 6.64 -4.75
N MET A 112 -5.50 7.42 -3.67
CA MET A 112 -5.65 6.88 -2.32
C MET A 112 -6.98 6.15 -2.14
N ALA A 113 -8.05 6.61 -2.75
CA ALA A 113 -9.33 5.91 -2.78
C ALA A 113 -9.21 4.58 -3.54
N GLY A 114 -8.58 4.57 -4.70
CA GLY A 114 -8.32 3.37 -5.50
C GLY A 114 -7.50 2.33 -4.75
N LEU A 115 -6.42 2.74 -4.08
CA LEU A 115 -5.59 1.86 -3.24
C LEU A 115 -6.39 1.25 -2.07
N ARG A 116 -7.26 2.03 -1.44
CA ARG A 116 -8.10 1.57 -0.32
C ARG A 116 -9.22 0.64 -0.76
N LEU A 117 -9.73 0.82 -1.97
CA LEU A 117 -10.78 -0.03 -2.57
C LEU A 117 -10.21 -1.36 -3.07
N GLY A 118 -8.92 -1.45 -3.31
CA GLY A 118 -8.34 -2.54 -4.08
C GLY A 118 -8.69 -2.47 -5.57
N THR A 119 -9.33 -1.38 -6.03
CA THR A 119 -9.66 -1.19 -7.46
C THR A 119 -8.45 -0.77 -8.28
N GLY A 120 -7.39 -0.27 -7.63
CA GLY A 120 -6.07 -0.09 -8.26
C GLY A 120 -5.31 -1.39 -8.47
N VAL A 121 -5.85 -2.51 -8.05
CA VAL A 121 -5.32 -3.88 -8.22
C VAL A 121 -5.93 -4.54 -9.48
N ALA A 122 -6.46 -3.77 -10.42
CA ALA A 122 -6.93 -4.31 -11.68
C ALA A 122 -5.74 -4.95 -12.42
N ASN A 123 -5.87 -6.26 -12.68
CA ASN A 123 -4.97 -7.10 -13.46
C ASN A 123 -3.59 -7.39 -12.85
N GLN A 124 -3.57 -8.02 -11.67
CA GLN A 124 -2.37 -8.73 -11.17
C GLN A 124 -2.04 -10.01 -11.96
N ASP A 125 -2.73 -10.28 -13.07
CA ASP A 125 -2.53 -11.48 -13.90
C ASP A 125 -1.09 -11.64 -14.43
N ARG A 126 -0.28 -10.57 -14.33
CA ARG A 126 1.12 -10.58 -14.79
C ARG A 126 2.15 -10.74 -13.68
N LEU A 127 1.79 -10.44 -12.45
CA LEU A 127 2.65 -10.69 -11.29
C LEU A 127 2.00 -11.79 -10.45
N LYS A 128 2.76 -12.85 -10.17
CA LYS A 128 2.29 -13.92 -9.31
C LYS A 128 2.02 -13.40 -7.90
N ASP A 129 0.87 -13.78 -7.33
CA ASP A 129 0.62 -13.55 -5.92
C ASP A 129 1.49 -14.52 -5.10
N PRO A 130 2.38 -14.02 -4.22
CA PRO A 130 3.20 -14.87 -3.37
C PRO A 130 2.40 -15.90 -2.56
N LEU A 131 1.17 -15.54 -2.14
CA LEU A 131 0.31 -16.46 -1.40
C LEU A 131 -0.16 -17.68 -2.22
N THR A 132 -0.09 -17.62 -3.54
CA THR A 132 -0.39 -18.76 -4.43
C THR A 132 0.85 -19.56 -4.79
N GLU A 133 2.05 -19.11 -4.38
CA GLU A 133 3.29 -19.82 -4.64
C GLU A 133 3.47 -21.01 -3.71
N GLU A 134 3.83 -22.15 -4.30
CA GLU A 134 4.09 -23.38 -3.54
C GLU A 134 5.20 -23.15 -2.49
N GLY A 135 4.92 -23.51 -1.24
CA GLY A 135 5.85 -23.40 -0.13
C GLY A 135 6.06 -22.00 0.46
N PHE A 136 5.52 -20.91 -0.13
CA PHE A 136 5.62 -19.57 0.50
C PHE A 136 4.87 -19.52 1.82
N LEU A 137 3.60 -19.96 1.82
CA LEU A 137 2.80 -20.03 3.04
C LEU A 137 3.42 -20.90 4.12
N ASP A 138 4.08 -22.00 3.74
CA ASP A 138 4.73 -22.89 4.70
C ASP A 138 5.96 -22.21 5.34
N ARG A 139 6.78 -21.49 4.54
CA ARG A 139 7.89 -20.68 5.07
C ARG A 139 7.38 -19.58 6.00
N LEU A 140 6.28 -18.94 5.63
CA LEU A 140 5.66 -17.89 6.43
C LEU A 140 5.10 -18.44 7.74
N ASP A 141 4.43 -19.58 7.71
CA ASP A 141 3.90 -20.26 8.89
C ASP A 141 5.01 -20.65 9.86
N VAL A 142 6.10 -21.20 9.37
CA VAL A 142 7.27 -21.51 10.19
C VAL A 142 7.85 -20.25 10.84
N ALA A 143 7.96 -19.16 10.09
CA ALA A 143 8.46 -17.89 10.61
C ALA A 143 7.54 -17.29 11.68
N PHE A 144 6.22 -17.31 11.45
CA PHE A 144 5.23 -16.86 12.44
C PHE A 144 5.25 -17.73 13.69
N SER A 145 5.31 -19.05 13.53
CA SER A 145 5.38 -19.99 14.66
C SER A 145 6.61 -19.77 15.53
N ASN A 146 7.77 -19.52 14.92
CA ASN A 146 9.02 -19.24 15.65
C ASN A 146 8.98 -17.93 16.42
N GLU A 147 8.33 -16.89 15.90
CA GLU A 147 8.29 -15.54 16.51
C GLU A 147 7.13 -15.39 17.50
N LEU A 148 5.98 -16.03 17.23
CA LEU A 148 4.70 -15.75 17.89
C LEU A 148 4.06 -16.99 18.52
N GLY A 149 4.52 -18.20 18.18
CA GLY A 149 3.95 -19.46 18.66
C GLY A 149 2.63 -19.86 18.01
N PHE A 150 2.28 -19.27 16.88
CA PHE A 150 1.17 -19.64 16.00
C PHE A 150 1.52 -19.34 14.55
N THR A 151 0.86 -19.97 13.58
CA THR A 151 1.12 -19.78 12.16
C THR A 151 0.33 -18.60 11.58
N PHE A 152 0.73 -18.11 10.40
CA PHE A 152 -0.05 -17.10 9.67
C PHE A 152 -1.45 -17.63 9.30
N ARG A 153 -1.54 -18.92 8.93
CA ARG A 153 -2.83 -19.59 8.70
C ARG A 153 -3.70 -19.59 9.96
N ASN A 154 -3.13 -19.84 11.14
CA ASN A 154 -3.89 -19.77 12.40
C ASN A 154 -4.43 -18.35 12.67
N LEU A 155 -3.64 -17.32 12.38
CA LEU A 155 -4.10 -15.93 12.47
C LEU A 155 -5.32 -15.68 11.60
N LEU A 156 -5.27 -16.12 10.34
CA LEU A 156 -6.39 -15.98 9.39
C LEU A 156 -7.61 -16.83 9.80
N GLN A 157 -7.41 -18.02 10.35
CA GLN A 157 -8.49 -18.87 10.88
C GLN A 157 -9.23 -18.17 12.02
N ILE A 158 -8.51 -17.58 12.99
CA ILE A 158 -9.12 -16.81 14.07
C ILE A 158 -9.88 -15.59 13.52
N LEU A 159 -9.28 -14.82 12.61
CA LEU A 159 -9.94 -13.66 12.01
C LEU A 159 -11.19 -14.06 11.20
N SER A 160 -11.15 -15.18 10.50
CA SER A 160 -12.29 -15.75 9.78
C SER A 160 -13.41 -16.17 10.73
N THR A 161 -13.08 -16.81 11.85
CA THR A 161 -14.03 -17.17 12.90
C THR A 161 -14.72 -15.94 13.47
N LEU A 162 -13.96 -14.90 13.80
CA LEU A 162 -14.49 -13.64 14.32
C LEU A 162 -15.38 -12.92 13.30
N ALA A 163 -15.01 -12.94 12.02
CA ALA A 163 -15.79 -12.34 10.93
C ALA A 163 -17.09 -13.09 10.67
N SER A 164 -17.09 -14.42 10.83
CA SER A 164 -18.24 -15.31 10.60
C SER A 164 -19.00 -15.67 11.89
N TRP A 165 -18.80 -14.96 13.00
CA TRP A 165 -19.29 -15.31 14.32
C TRP A 165 -20.80 -15.56 14.38
N MET A 166 -21.58 -14.83 13.62
CA MET A 166 -23.03 -15.03 13.51
C MET A 166 -23.38 -16.47 13.11
N THR A 167 -22.60 -17.05 12.20
CA THR A 167 -22.83 -18.39 11.67
C THR A 167 -22.22 -19.47 12.57
N VAL A 168 -20.97 -19.30 13.00
CA VAL A 168 -20.20 -20.31 13.72
C VAL A 168 -20.40 -20.23 15.24
N GLY A 169 -20.65 -19.03 15.79
CA GLY A 169 -20.90 -18.80 17.21
C GLY A 169 -22.34 -19.03 17.64
N GLY A 170 -23.23 -19.50 16.75
CA GLY A 170 -24.62 -19.82 17.06
C GLY A 170 -25.51 -18.59 17.32
N SER A 171 -25.09 -17.37 16.94
CA SER A 171 -25.94 -16.18 17.06
C SER A 171 -27.03 -16.18 16.00
N THR A 172 -28.29 -16.09 16.42
CA THR A 172 -29.44 -16.00 15.51
C THR A 172 -29.79 -14.57 15.10
N GLN A 173 -29.11 -13.57 15.67
CA GLN A 173 -29.35 -12.15 15.37
C GLN A 173 -28.15 -11.50 14.73
N LEU A 174 -28.41 -10.68 13.72
CA LEU A 174 -27.42 -9.81 13.10
C LEU A 174 -27.03 -8.75 14.13
N ALA A 175 -25.87 -8.93 14.75
CA ALA A 175 -25.34 -7.98 15.72
C ALA A 175 -24.20 -7.16 15.08
N PHE A 176 -24.18 -5.87 15.39
CA PHE A 176 -23.05 -5.00 14.99
C PHE A 176 -21.81 -5.25 15.84
N ARG A 177 -21.99 -5.87 16.99
CA ARG A 177 -20.94 -6.24 17.94
C ARG A 177 -21.19 -7.61 18.52
N TYR A 178 -20.12 -8.30 18.87
CA TYR A 178 -20.13 -9.58 19.54
C TYR A 178 -19.29 -9.53 20.79
N GLU A 179 -19.67 -10.34 21.78
CA GLU A 179 -18.96 -10.49 23.05
C GLU A 179 -18.87 -11.98 23.38
N ALA A 180 -17.66 -12.45 23.73
CA ALA A 180 -17.45 -13.82 24.18
C ALA A 180 -16.21 -13.91 25.07
N SER A 181 -16.07 -14.98 25.82
CA SER A 181 -14.83 -15.29 26.51
C SER A 181 -13.76 -15.73 25.53
N THR A 182 -12.47 -15.55 25.88
CA THR A 182 -11.35 -16.02 25.08
C THR A 182 -11.45 -17.53 24.81
N GLN A 183 -11.88 -18.30 25.81
CA GLN A 183 -12.08 -19.75 25.71
C GLN A 183 -13.20 -20.12 24.74
N ASP A 184 -14.31 -19.39 24.74
CA ASP A 184 -15.39 -19.65 23.79
C ASP A 184 -14.96 -19.34 22.36
N ILE A 185 -14.23 -18.27 22.16
CA ILE A 185 -13.67 -17.94 20.82
C ILE A 185 -12.71 -19.05 20.38
N ALA A 186 -11.80 -19.50 21.24
CA ALA A 186 -10.86 -20.56 20.91
C ALA A 186 -11.58 -21.86 20.58
N ARG A 187 -12.57 -22.28 21.40
CA ARG A 187 -13.37 -23.47 21.15
C ARG A 187 -14.09 -23.41 19.81
N VAL A 188 -14.81 -22.32 19.52
CA VAL A 188 -15.53 -22.15 18.25
C VAL A 188 -14.56 -22.17 17.07
N ALA A 189 -13.36 -21.58 17.21
CA ALA A 189 -12.34 -21.60 16.17
C ALA A 189 -11.81 -23.03 15.95
N CYS A 190 -11.54 -23.80 17.01
CA CYS A 190 -11.11 -25.19 16.90
C CYS A 190 -12.19 -26.09 16.29
N ASP A 191 -13.46 -25.87 16.61
CA ASP A 191 -14.58 -26.59 16.02
C ASP A 191 -14.75 -26.25 14.51
N ALA A 192 -14.44 -25.03 14.10
CA ALA A 192 -14.57 -24.56 12.72
C ALA A 192 -13.36 -24.88 11.83
N HIS A 193 -12.19 -25.14 12.41
CA HIS A 193 -10.94 -25.32 11.67
C HIS A 193 -10.18 -26.55 12.14
N GLU A 194 -10.23 -27.59 11.33
CA GLU A 194 -9.52 -28.86 11.60
C GLU A 194 -8.01 -28.63 11.81
N GLY A 195 -7.46 -29.25 12.83
CA GLY A 195 -6.04 -29.17 13.18
C GLY A 195 -5.62 -27.91 13.95
N LEU A 196 -6.53 -26.98 14.28
CA LEU A 196 -6.25 -25.85 15.14
C LEU A 196 -6.31 -26.29 16.61
N GLU A 197 -5.18 -26.28 17.29
CA GLU A 197 -5.09 -26.58 18.71
C GLU A 197 -5.53 -25.39 19.58
N GLU A 198 -6.26 -25.66 20.68
CA GLU A 198 -6.77 -24.64 21.58
C GLU A 198 -5.66 -23.72 22.13
N SER A 199 -4.52 -24.27 22.49
CA SER A 199 -3.36 -23.52 22.98
C SER A 199 -2.79 -22.55 21.94
N VAL A 200 -2.87 -22.91 20.67
CA VAL A 200 -2.44 -22.07 19.53
C VAL A 200 -3.48 -21.00 19.25
N ALA A 201 -4.78 -21.37 19.27
CA ALA A 201 -5.89 -20.44 19.12
C ALA A 201 -5.85 -19.33 20.18
N LEU A 202 -5.63 -19.69 21.44
CA LEU A 202 -5.52 -18.74 22.55
C LEU A 202 -4.38 -17.75 22.35
N ARG A 203 -3.20 -18.18 21.86
CA ARG A 203 -2.08 -17.28 21.56
C ARG A 203 -2.40 -16.33 20.41
N ALA A 204 -3.03 -16.82 19.36
CA ALA A 204 -3.43 -15.98 18.22
C ALA A 204 -4.53 -14.97 18.61
N ILE A 205 -5.48 -15.36 19.45
CA ILE A 205 -6.49 -14.46 20.01
C ILE A 205 -5.81 -13.37 20.84
N GLU A 206 -4.90 -13.74 21.75
CA GLU A 206 -4.19 -12.77 22.60
C GLU A 206 -3.37 -11.77 21.76
N PHE A 207 -2.74 -12.22 20.68
CA PHE A 207 -2.05 -11.35 19.74
C PHE A 207 -3.00 -10.32 19.10
N LEU A 208 -4.25 -10.69 18.84
CA LEU A 208 -5.26 -9.82 18.23
C LEU A 208 -5.91 -8.84 19.22
N VAL A 209 -5.58 -8.91 20.51
CA VAL A 209 -6.10 -7.97 21.50
C VAL A 209 -5.40 -6.62 21.36
N LEU A 210 -6.22 -5.58 21.28
CA LEU A 210 -5.77 -4.19 21.34
C LEU A 210 -5.90 -3.70 22.79
N ASP A 211 -4.80 -3.20 23.34
CA ASP A 211 -4.75 -2.65 24.70
C ASP A 211 -4.12 -1.23 24.72
N ALA A 212 -4.34 -0.50 25.81
CA ALA A 212 -3.84 0.86 25.98
C ALA A 212 -2.30 0.92 25.96
N ALA A 213 -1.62 -0.07 26.54
CA ALA A 213 -0.15 -0.10 26.56
C ALA A 213 0.41 -0.32 25.16
N GLY A 214 -0.25 -1.20 24.35
CA GLY A 214 0.11 -1.41 22.95
C GLY A 214 -0.09 -0.17 22.11
N ILE A 215 -1.20 0.59 22.33
CA ILE A 215 -1.45 1.84 21.58
C ILE A 215 -0.39 2.89 21.89
N ARG A 216 0.12 2.96 23.12
CA ARG A 216 1.16 3.91 23.55
C ARG A 216 2.51 3.64 22.91
N ARG A 217 2.79 2.41 22.49
CA ARG A 217 4.05 2.06 21.83
C ARG A 217 4.03 2.53 20.39
N LEU A 218 4.68 3.64 20.13
CA LEU A 218 5.07 4.01 18.78
C LEU A 218 6.31 3.22 18.41
N ILE A 219 6.46 2.90 17.12
CA ILE A 219 7.59 2.14 16.58
C ILE A 219 8.89 2.81 17.00
N GLY A 220 9.70 2.11 17.80
CA GLY A 220 11.00 2.54 18.27
C GLY A 220 11.00 3.70 19.26
N ARG A 221 9.85 4.07 19.83
CA ARG A 221 9.73 5.08 20.90
C ARG A 221 8.71 4.63 21.94
N GLU A 222 9.12 4.62 23.18
CA GLU A 222 8.17 4.74 24.29
C GLU A 222 7.80 6.22 24.35
N THR A 223 6.56 6.54 24.00
CA THR A 223 6.05 7.89 24.15
C THR A 223 5.12 7.91 25.33
N ASP A 224 5.46 8.68 26.35
CA ASP A 224 4.52 9.14 27.37
C ASP A 224 3.58 10.19 26.75
N THR A 225 2.87 9.81 25.68
CA THR A 225 1.91 10.71 25.07
C THR A 225 0.59 10.60 25.82
N GLU A 226 0.03 11.73 26.18
CA GLU A 226 -1.31 11.84 26.77
C GLU A 226 -2.40 11.58 25.73
N ASP A 227 -2.05 11.32 24.46
CA ASP A 227 -2.99 11.20 23.38
C ASP A 227 -2.57 10.13 22.34
N VAL A 228 -3.52 9.66 21.53
CA VAL A 228 -3.28 8.79 20.38
C VAL A 228 -2.87 9.65 19.19
N PRO A 229 -1.58 9.59 18.76
CA PRO A 229 -1.12 10.46 17.69
C PRO A 229 -1.81 10.16 16.35
N VAL A 230 -2.58 11.11 15.86
CA VAL A 230 -3.32 10.97 14.60
C VAL A 230 -2.39 10.80 13.38
N TRP A 231 -1.21 11.43 13.40
CA TRP A 231 -0.22 11.36 12.33
C TRP A 231 0.50 10.01 12.20
N GLU A 232 0.41 9.15 13.22
CA GLU A 232 0.98 7.80 13.19
C GLU A 232 -0.09 6.71 13.13
N HIS A 233 -1.36 7.10 13.03
CA HIS A 233 -2.49 6.18 13.06
C HIS A 233 -2.37 5.03 12.06
N SER A 234 -1.86 5.28 10.86
CA SER A 234 -1.73 4.24 9.81
C SER A 234 -0.51 3.32 9.97
N LYS A 235 0.47 3.69 10.79
CA LYS A 235 1.76 2.98 10.92
C LYS A 235 1.89 2.11 12.15
N ARG A 236 1.02 2.31 13.13
CA ARG A 236 1.11 1.60 14.41
C ARG A 236 0.80 0.12 14.25
N ALA A 237 1.64 -0.72 14.86
CA ALA A 237 1.38 -2.16 14.97
C ALA A 237 0.17 -2.47 15.85
N ASN A 238 -0.06 -1.62 16.86
CA ASN A 238 -1.20 -1.75 17.76
C ASN A 238 -2.29 -0.76 17.36
N ARG A 239 -3.12 -1.16 16.41
CA ARG A 239 -4.26 -0.41 15.90
C ARG A 239 -5.45 -1.33 15.67
N TYR A 240 -6.65 -0.81 15.82
CA TYR A 240 -7.89 -1.57 15.76
C TYR A 240 -8.10 -2.27 14.39
N THR A 241 -7.53 -1.73 13.32
CA THR A 241 -7.62 -2.34 11.97
C THR A 241 -6.86 -3.65 11.79
N ILE A 242 -5.91 -3.98 12.66
CA ILE A 242 -5.10 -5.21 12.56
C ILE A 242 -5.17 -6.04 13.84
N LYS A 243 -5.69 -5.46 14.93
CA LYS A 243 -5.98 -6.11 16.23
C LYS A 243 -7.41 -5.78 16.63
N PRO A 244 -8.41 -6.53 16.12
CA PRO A 244 -9.82 -6.15 16.21
C PRO A 244 -10.48 -6.51 17.53
N LEU A 245 -9.77 -7.15 18.48
CA LEU A 245 -10.31 -7.56 19.76
C LEU A 245 -10.04 -6.53 20.85
N ILE A 246 -11.05 -6.21 21.62
CA ILE A 246 -10.99 -5.33 22.80
C ILE A 246 -11.31 -6.15 24.02
N ARG A 247 -10.44 -6.13 25.03
CA ARG A 247 -10.70 -6.79 26.32
C ARG A 247 -11.53 -5.89 27.22
N LEU A 248 -12.69 -6.39 27.65
CA LEU A 248 -13.55 -5.73 28.62
C LEU A 248 -13.03 -5.94 30.05
N SER A 249 -13.54 -5.15 30.98
CA SER A 249 -13.16 -5.21 32.40
C SER A 249 -13.50 -6.55 33.09
N ASP A 250 -14.47 -7.28 32.55
CA ASP A 250 -14.85 -8.63 33.03
C ASP A 250 -14.05 -9.75 32.33
N GLY A 251 -13.08 -9.41 31.48
CA GLY A 251 -12.22 -10.35 30.77
C GLY A 251 -12.80 -10.87 29.46
N ARG A 252 -14.06 -10.56 29.11
CA ARG A 252 -14.62 -10.92 27.81
C ARG A 252 -13.98 -10.08 26.69
N MET A 253 -14.00 -10.61 25.46
CA MET A 253 -13.59 -9.92 24.25
C MET A 253 -14.79 -9.27 23.57
N LEU A 254 -14.61 -8.05 23.08
CA LEU A 254 -15.57 -7.29 22.29
C LEU A 254 -14.99 -7.07 20.90
N TRP A 255 -15.79 -7.30 19.85
CA TRP A 255 -15.38 -7.03 18.46
C TRP A 255 -16.58 -6.81 17.53
N GLY A 256 -16.30 -6.35 16.31
CA GLY A 256 -17.24 -6.34 15.19
C GLY A 256 -16.82 -7.32 14.10
N ALA A 257 -17.75 -8.03 13.47
CA ALA A 257 -17.42 -8.95 12.36
C ALA A 257 -16.74 -8.22 11.18
N ALA A 258 -17.24 -7.05 10.81
CA ALA A 258 -16.68 -6.27 9.70
C ALA A 258 -15.23 -5.80 9.94
N ILE A 259 -14.84 -5.50 11.19
CA ILE A 259 -13.46 -5.12 11.49
C ILE A 259 -12.54 -6.34 11.51
N ALA A 260 -13.03 -7.50 11.89
CA ALA A 260 -12.27 -8.75 11.82
C ALA A 260 -12.01 -9.16 10.36
N ASP A 261 -13.03 -9.10 9.49
CA ASP A 261 -12.88 -9.31 8.04
C ASP A 261 -11.87 -8.30 7.44
N ARG A 262 -11.99 -7.03 7.82
CA ARG A 262 -11.03 -6.01 7.38
C ARG A 262 -9.61 -6.32 7.84
N ALA A 263 -9.42 -6.77 9.08
CA ALA A 263 -8.11 -7.16 9.59
C ALA A 263 -7.54 -8.32 8.76
N ALA A 264 -8.32 -9.37 8.48
CA ALA A 264 -7.91 -10.48 7.63
C ALA A 264 -7.45 -10.00 6.25
N ARG A 265 -8.22 -9.12 5.61
CA ARG A 265 -7.86 -8.53 4.30
C ARG A 265 -6.58 -7.72 4.36
N ILE A 266 -6.39 -6.88 5.40
CA ILE A 266 -5.17 -6.09 5.55
C ILE A 266 -3.95 -6.99 5.71
N TRP A 267 -4.03 -8.05 6.52
CA TRP A 267 -2.94 -9.01 6.67
C TRP A 267 -2.63 -9.71 5.35
N THR A 268 -3.66 -10.24 4.68
CA THR A 268 -3.52 -10.97 3.42
C THR A 268 -2.94 -10.08 2.32
N THR A 269 -3.55 -8.92 2.06
CA THR A 269 -3.11 -8.01 0.99
C THR A 269 -1.73 -7.42 1.24
N SER A 270 -1.36 -7.19 2.51
CA SER A 270 -0.02 -6.71 2.83
C SER A 270 1.03 -7.77 2.51
N VAL A 271 0.81 -9.00 2.95
CA VAL A 271 1.74 -10.11 2.70
C VAL A 271 1.83 -10.43 1.21
N SER A 272 0.70 -10.49 0.48
CA SER A 272 0.67 -10.65 -0.98
C SER A 272 1.45 -9.57 -1.73
N ALA A 273 1.51 -8.37 -1.18
CA ALA A 273 2.27 -7.26 -1.77
C ALA A 273 3.72 -7.17 -1.26
N GLY A 274 4.20 -8.17 -0.51
CA GLY A 274 5.59 -8.24 -0.05
C GLY A 274 5.94 -7.30 1.10
N TYR A 275 4.97 -6.96 1.97
CA TYR A 275 5.22 -6.17 3.18
C TYR A 275 4.32 -6.62 4.34
N LEU A 276 4.63 -6.18 5.55
CA LEU A 276 3.77 -6.38 6.72
C LEU A 276 2.83 -5.17 6.90
N PRO A 277 1.65 -5.36 7.50
CA PRO A 277 0.67 -4.27 7.69
C PRO A 277 1.16 -3.17 8.64
N ALA A 278 2.26 -3.38 9.34
CA ALA A 278 2.96 -2.43 10.20
C ALA A 278 4.42 -2.86 10.40
N ASP A 279 5.22 -2.00 11.03
CA ASP A 279 6.58 -2.35 11.40
C ASP A 279 6.58 -3.24 12.65
N PHE A 280 6.64 -4.55 12.43
CA PHE A 280 6.79 -5.53 13.48
C PHE A 280 8.26 -5.93 13.69
N PRO A 281 8.72 -6.12 14.94
CA PRO A 281 10.08 -6.51 15.25
C PRO A 281 10.30 -8.04 15.11
N TRP A 282 9.89 -8.62 13.97
CA TRP A 282 9.96 -10.06 13.70
C TRP A 282 10.92 -10.37 12.57
N PRO A 283 12.22 -10.59 12.86
CA PRO A 283 13.24 -10.75 11.83
C PRO A 283 12.98 -11.95 10.91
N ALA A 284 12.52 -13.08 11.42
CA ALA A 284 12.24 -14.26 10.60
C ALA A 284 11.09 -14.00 9.61
N VAL A 285 9.97 -13.42 10.08
CA VAL A 285 8.83 -13.06 9.25
C VAL A 285 9.21 -12.00 8.21
N ARG A 286 9.96 -10.97 8.62
CA ARG A 286 10.45 -9.91 7.71
C ARG A 286 11.34 -10.46 6.61
N THR A 287 12.16 -11.47 6.91
CA THR A 287 13.01 -12.13 5.90
C THR A 287 12.17 -12.84 4.85
N VAL A 288 11.16 -13.60 5.26
CA VAL A 288 10.27 -14.32 4.32
C VAL A 288 9.48 -13.34 3.46
N VAL A 289 8.86 -12.33 4.07
CA VAL A 289 8.07 -11.31 3.35
C VAL A 289 8.96 -10.45 2.45
N GLY A 290 10.18 -10.12 2.89
CA GLY A 290 11.17 -9.41 2.07
C GLY A 290 11.65 -10.23 0.87
N GLY A 291 11.74 -11.54 1.01
CA GLY A 291 11.99 -12.46 -0.10
C GLY A 291 10.89 -12.39 -1.16
N ALA A 292 9.64 -12.47 -0.74
CA ALA A 292 8.49 -12.31 -1.64
C ALA A 292 8.49 -10.96 -2.36
N LYS A 293 8.84 -9.89 -1.66
CA LYS A 293 8.98 -8.56 -2.30
C LYS A 293 10.02 -8.58 -3.42
N LYS A 294 11.17 -9.21 -3.20
CA LYS A 294 12.22 -9.34 -4.22
C LYS A 294 11.72 -10.15 -5.42
N GLU A 295 11.01 -11.23 -5.21
CA GLU A 295 10.40 -12.03 -6.28
C GLU A 295 9.38 -11.22 -7.10
N LEU A 296 8.62 -10.32 -6.44
CA LEU A 296 7.72 -9.39 -7.13
C LEU A 296 8.48 -8.32 -7.93
N GLU A 297 9.62 -7.83 -7.44
CA GLU A 297 10.51 -6.94 -8.18
C GLU A 297 11.06 -7.64 -9.42
N ASP A 298 11.63 -8.83 -9.26
CA ASP A 298 12.14 -9.65 -10.37
C ASP A 298 11.02 -9.99 -11.38
N GLY A 299 9.82 -10.32 -10.89
CA GLY A 299 8.64 -10.59 -11.72
C GLY A 299 8.17 -9.40 -12.55
N LEU A 300 8.29 -8.17 -12.03
CA LEU A 300 7.97 -6.96 -12.78
C LEU A 300 8.95 -6.75 -13.94
N GLU A 301 10.25 -6.99 -13.71
CA GLU A 301 11.27 -6.94 -14.76
C GLU A 301 11.03 -8.03 -15.82
N ASP A 302 10.72 -9.27 -15.40
CA ASP A 302 10.40 -10.38 -16.32
C ASP A 302 9.18 -10.08 -17.18
N ALA A 303 8.12 -9.57 -16.59
CA ALA A 303 6.92 -9.18 -17.32
C ALA A 303 7.20 -8.04 -18.32
N SER A 304 7.99 -7.05 -17.92
CA SER A 304 8.39 -5.94 -18.78
C SER A 304 9.25 -6.41 -19.95
N HIS A 305 10.23 -7.27 -19.69
CA HIS A 305 11.06 -7.90 -20.72
C HIS A 305 10.22 -8.75 -21.68
N ALA A 306 9.29 -9.57 -21.19
CA ALA A 306 8.41 -10.39 -22.01
C ALA A 306 7.48 -9.54 -22.92
N ILE A 307 7.02 -8.38 -22.44
CA ILE A 307 6.24 -7.44 -23.24
C ILE A 307 7.09 -6.82 -24.33
N ALA A 308 8.30 -6.34 -24.00
CA ALA A 308 9.24 -5.78 -24.98
C ALA A 308 9.68 -6.83 -26.01
N GLY A 309 9.97 -8.08 -25.55
CA GLY A 309 10.38 -9.18 -26.40
C GLY A 309 9.32 -9.67 -27.38
N ARG A 310 8.03 -9.40 -27.13
CA ARG A 310 6.98 -9.61 -28.14
C ARG A 310 6.98 -8.55 -29.24
N ALA A 311 7.47 -7.36 -28.94
CA ALA A 311 7.52 -6.24 -29.89
C ALA A 311 8.82 -6.20 -30.69
N THR A 312 9.90 -6.79 -30.21
CA THR A 312 11.18 -6.91 -30.91
C THR A 312 11.98 -8.13 -30.42
N PRO A 313 12.70 -8.83 -31.30
CA PRO A 313 13.61 -9.92 -30.88
C PRO A 313 14.88 -9.39 -30.18
N TYR A 314 15.13 -8.10 -30.23
CA TYR A 314 16.30 -7.44 -29.66
C TYR A 314 15.97 -6.81 -28.31
N ALA A 315 15.62 -7.65 -27.34
CA ALA A 315 15.34 -7.23 -25.98
C ALA A 315 16.20 -8.05 -24.99
N LEU A 316 16.72 -7.38 -23.97
CA LEU A 316 17.52 -7.98 -22.89
C LEU A 316 17.05 -7.46 -21.54
N LYS A 317 17.17 -8.31 -20.51
CA LYS A 317 16.89 -8.01 -19.11
C LYS A 317 18.18 -7.96 -18.29
N GLY A 318 18.24 -7.08 -17.31
CA GLY A 318 19.27 -7.07 -16.26
C GLY A 318 20.70 -6.87 -16.82
N LEU A 319 20.88 -5.92 -17.73
CA LEU A 319 22.15 -5.72 -18.43
C LEU A 319 23.03 -4.69 -17.70
N ASP A 320 24.04 -5.17 -16.99
CA ASP A 320 25.13 -4.34 -16.46
C ASP A 320 26.32 -4.39 -17.44
N PHE A 321 26.62 -3.28 -18.08
CA PHE A 321 27.66 -3.19 -19.10
C PHE A 321 29.07 -3.36 -18.53
N LYS A 322 29.34 -2.87 -17.32
CA LYS A 322 30.62 -3.01 -16.63
C LYS A 322 30.97 -4.47 -16.39
N TYR A 323 30.01 -5.24 -15.90
CA TYR A 323 30.23 -6.67 -15.61
C TYR A 323 30.15 -7.55 -16.85
N ARG A 324 29.25 -7.23 -17.80
CA ARG A 324 29.09 -8.02 -19.01
C ARG A 324 30.24 -7.87 -20.00
N PHE A 325 30.84 -6.67 -20.06
CA PHE A 325 31.92 -6.35 -20.99
C PHE A 325 33.14 -5.74 -20.28
N PRO A 326 33.80 -6.51 -19.40
CA PRO A 326 34.87 -5.98 -18.53
C PRO A 326 36.07 -5.45 -19.31
N LYS A 327 36.29 -5.93 -20.53
CA LYS A 327 37.41 -5.47 -21.40
C LYS A 327 37.20 -4.06 -21.96
N GLN A 328 35.99 -3.53 -21.93
CA GLN A 328 35.68 -2.21 -22.47
C GLN A 328 35.94 -1.09 -21.46
N GLY A 329 36.14 -1.39 -20.19
CA GLY A 329 36.41 -0.38 -19.16
C GLY A 329 35.24 0.56 -18.89
N PHE A 330 34.00 0.12 -19.13
CA PHE A 330 32.81 0.93 -18.89
C PHE A 330 32.69 1.38 -17.44
N PRO A 331 32.22 2.61 -17.20
CA PRO A 331 31.95 3.09 -15.85
C PRO A 331 30.81 2.30 -15.19
N ASP A 332 30.76 2.35 -13.87
CA ASP A 332 29.66 1.80 -13.09
C ASP A 332 28.45 2.76 -13.15
N VAL A 333 27.53 2.46 -14.05
CA VAL A 333 26.26 3.22 -14.19
C VAL A 333 25.06 2.46 -13.65
N GLY A 334 25.29 1.24 -13.16
CA GLY A 334 24.25 0.28 -12.76
C GLY A 334 23.69 -0.50 -13.95
N ASP A 335 22.75 -1.38 -13.64
CA ASP A 335 22.09 -2.23 -14.62
C ASP A 335 20.94 -1.53 -15.34
N PHE A 336 20.62 -2.05 -16.51
CA PHE A 336 19.43 -1.71 -17.30
C PHE A 336 18.42 -2.81 -17.09
N ASP A 337 17.33 -2.53 -16.39
CA ASP A 337 16.32 -3.55 -16.06
C ASP A 337 15.77 -4.20 -17.34
N VAL A 338 15.42 -3.35 -18.37
CA VAL A 338 15.13 -3.83 -19.73
C VAL A 338 15.73 -2.88 -20.76
N LEU A 339 16.44 -3.43 -21.72
CA LEU A 339 16.94 -2.73 -22.91
C LEU A 339 16.35 -3.38 -24.15
N ALA A 340 15.72 -2.60 -25.03
CA ALA A 340 15.15 -3.09 -26.27
C ALA A 340 15.47 -2.18 -27.46
N TYR A 341 15.53 -2.77 -28.67
CA TYR A 341 15.98 -2.10 -29.89
C TYR A 341 15.12 -2.46 -31.10
N TRP A 342 14.82 -1.47 -31.92
CA TRP A 342 14.13 -1.59 -33.22
C TRP A 342 15.01 -1.02 -34.32
N PRO A 343 15.60 -1.87 -35.19
CA PRO A 343 16.53 -1.45 -36.27
C PRO A 343 15.88 -0.52 -37.28
N GLU A 344 14.60 -0.69 -37.58
CA GLU A 344 13.87 0.02 -38.62
C GLU A 344 13.80 1.55 -38.42
N GLY A 345 14.03 2.01 -37.25
CA GLY A 345 14.05 3.44 -36.96
C GLY A 345 15.17 3.87 -36.04
N ASN A 346 16.18 2.97 -35.86
CA ASN A 346 17.24 3.17 -34.86
C ASN A 346 16.70 3.61 -33.50
N ARG A 347 15.64 2.92 -33.08
CA ARG A 347 14.91 3.26 -31.87
C ARG A 347 15.28 2.32 -30.75
N TRP A 348 15.50 2.91 -29.60
CA TRP A 348 15.90 2.23 -28.38
C TRP A 348 14.93 2.53 -27.25
N LEU A 349 14.69 1.55 -26.43
CA LEU A 349 13.88 1.67 -25.22
C LEU A 349 14.73 1.23 -24.03
N ILE A 350 14.85 2.10 -23.06
CA ILE A 350 15.51 1.84 -21.76
C ILE A 350 14.41 1.85 -20.70
N CYS A 351 14.19 0.72 -20.05
CA CYS A 351 13.21 0.64 -18.98
C CYS A 351 13.89 0.57 -17.61
N GLU A 352 13.35 1.31 -16.68
CA GLU A 352 13.57 1.18 -15.24
C GLU A 352 12.32 0.59 -14.63
N CYS A 353 12.42 -0.58 -14.01
CA CYS A 353 11.30 -1.27 -13.39
C CYS A 353 11.34 -1.09 -11.88
N LYS A 354 10.28 -0.54 -11.28
CA LYS A 354 10.24 -0.30 -9.84
C LYS A 354 8.95 -0.77 -9.20
N TYR A 355 9.09 -1.75 -8.33
CA TYR A 355 8.02 -2.24 -7.47
C TYR A 355 8.00 -1.40 -6.19
N ASN A 356 7.35 -0.23 -6.27
CA ASN A 356 7.25 0.66 -5.12
C ASN A 356 6.13 0.19 -4.18
N GLN A 357 6.41 0.20 -2.89
CA GLN A 357 5.38 -0.02 -1.88
C GLN A 357 4.35 1.11 -1.94
N PRO A 358 3.04 0.81 -1.86
CA PRO A 358 2.01 1.83 -1.82
C PRO A 358 2.22 2.83 -0.68
N ALA A 359 1.97 4.10 -0.95
CA ALA A 359 1.97 5.13 0.07
C ALA A 359 0.62 5.15 0.78
N PHE A 360 0.62 5.03 2.10
CA PHE A 360 -0.62 5.02 2.89
C PHE A 360 -0.99 6.38 3.47
N CYS A 361 -0.08 7.34 3.44
CA CYS A 361 -0.29 8.71 3.89
C CYS A 361 0.58 9.69 3.10
N LEU A 362 0.29 10.99 3.21
CA LEU A 362 1.04 12.04 2.52
C LEU A 362 2.54 12.04 2.84
N LYS A 363 2.91 11.77 4.08
CA LYS A 363 4.32 11.64 4.49
C LYS A 363 5.04 10.51 3.73
N ASP A 364 4.37 9.38 3.53
CA ASP A 364 4.95 8.27 2.75
C ASP A 364 5.03 8.62 1.27
N THR A 365 4.02 9.30 0.75
CA THR A 365 4.01 9.84 -0.62
C THR A 365 5.18 10.81 -0.84
N ARG A 366 5.44 11.71 0.10
CA ARG A 366 6.60 12.61 0.03
C ARG A 366 7.92 11.85 0.05
N ARG A 367 8.07 10.88 0.94
CA ARG A 367 9.28 10.02 0.99
C ARG A 367 9.49 9.27 -0.32
N LEU A 368 8.40 8.78 -0.92
CA LEU A 368 8.46 8.13 -2.23
C LEU A 368 8.87 9.12 -3.31
N ARG A 369 8.31 10.33 -3.32
CA ARG A 369 8.73 11.41 -4.22
C ARG A 369 10.23 11.70 -4.09
N ASP A 370 10.70 11.91 -2.86
CA ASP A 370 12.10 12.27 -2.60
C ASP A 370 13.06 11.13 -3.01
N ARG A 371 12.64 9.87 -2.87
CA ARG A 371 13.38 8.71 -3.39
C ARG A 371 13.43 8.69 -4.92
N ILE A 372 12.35 9.03 -5.59
CA ILE A 372 12.25 9.00 -7.05
C ILE A 372 12.96 10.19 -7.66
N PHE A 373 12.67 11.41 -7.21
CA PHE A 373 13.11 12.65 -7.83
C PHE A 373 14.35 13.27 -7.17
N GLY A 374 14.72 12.81 -6.00
CA GLY A 374 15.77 13.39 -5.16
C GLY A 374 15.20 14.33 -4.10
N GLY A 375 15.91 14.43 -3.00
CA GLY A 375 15.61 15.30 -1.87
C GLY A 375 16.89 15.89 -1.27
N ASN A 376 16.79 16.59 -0.17
CA ASN A 376 17.91 17.30 0.46
C ASN A 376 19.12 16.42 0.84
N SER A 377 18.95 15.10 0.92
CA SER A 377 19.99 14.15 1.37
C SER A 377 20.17 12.92 0.49
N GLU A 378 19.35 12.73 -0.53
CA GLU A 378 19.38 11.53 -1.37
C GLU A 378 19.41 11.87 -2.85
N VAL A 379 20.25 11.13 -3.59
CA VAL A 379 20.26 11.17 -5.05
C VAL A 379 19.04 10.40 -5.56
N GLY A 380 18.15 11.09 -6.25
CA GLY A 380 16.93 10.48 -6.80
C GLY A 380 17.20 9.40 -7.84
N GLN A 381 16.21 8.54 -8.06
CA GLN A 381 16.27 7.51 -9.09
C GLN A 381 16.47 8.13 -10.49
N PHE A 382 15.82 9.27 -10.77
CA PHE A 382 15.95 9.96 -12.07
C PHE A 382 17.36 10.43 -12.38
N VAL A 383 18.16 10.83 -11.40
CA VAL A 383 19.58 11.16 -11.60
C VAL A 383 20.36 9.92 -12.04
N LYS A 384 20.02 8.74 -11.53
CA LYS A 384 20.67 7.48 -11.96
C LYS A 384 20.20 7.07 -13.35
N ILE A 385 18.92 7.25 -13.67
CA ILE A 385 18.37 7.01 -15.01
C ILE A 385 19.03 7.93 -16.03
N GLU A 386 19.16 9.22 -15.74
CA GLU A 386 19.83 10.20 -16.61
C GLU A 386 21.30 9.84 -16.84
N ARG A 387 22.03 9.41 -15.81
CA ARG A 387 23.41 8.93 -15.95
C ARG A 387 23.49 7.73 -16.88
N ARG A 388 22.59 6.77 -16.77
CA ARG A 388 22.53 5.60 -17.66
C ARG A 388 22.20 5.99 -19.08
N ARG A 389 21.26 6.90 -19.27
CA ARG A 389 20.91 7.43 -20.59
C ARG A 389 22.09 8.13 -21.24
N GLN A 390 22.79 8.99 -20.54
CA GLN A 390 23.97 9.69 -21.04
C GLN A 390 25.05 8.69 -21.45
N PHE A 391 25.40 7.75 -20.59
CA PHE A 391 26.32 6.67 -20.91
C PHE A 391 25.89 5.89 -22.16
N PHE A 392 24.61 5.56 -22.25
CA PHE A 392 24.05 4.82 -23.39
C PHE A 392 24.20 5.60 -24.70
N LEU A 393 23.83 6.88 -24.71
CA LEU A 393 23.93 7.73 -25.90
C LEU A 393 25.37 7.91 -26.39
N GLU A 394 26.33 8.02 -25.49
CA GLU A 394 27.76 8.13 -25.80
C GLU A 394 28.33 6.84 -26.40
N ASN A 395 27.69 5.69 -26.14
CA ASN A 395 28.23 4.37 -26.51
C ASN A 395 27.28 3.54 -27.38
N VAL A 396 26.23 4.11 -27.93
CA VAL A 396 25.12 3.36 -28.57
C VAL A 396 25.59 2.42 -29.69
N ASP A 397 26.51 2.88 -30.57
CA ASP A 397 27.02 2.06 -31.66
C ASP A 397 27.93 0.93 -31.17
N LEU A 398 28.77 1.21 -30.17
CA LEU A 398 29.62 0.21 -29.57
C LEU A 398 28.75 -0.84 -28.83
N ILE A 399 27.72 -0.40 -28.09
CA ILE A 399 26.78 -1.28 -27.42
C ILE A 399 26.08 -2.21 -28.41
N ARG A 400 25.58 -1.65 -29.54
CA ARG A 400 24.93 -2.43 -30.59
C ARG A 400 25.87 -3.51 -31.16
N GLN A 401 27.14 -3.14 -31.45
CA GLN A 401 28.14 -4.08 -31.91
C GLN A 401 28.46 -5.18 -30.89
N LEU A 402 28.64 -4.83 -29.64
CA LEU A 402 28.90 -5.77 -28.53
C LEU A 402 27.74 -6.75 -28.31
N LEU A 403 26.53 -6.29 -28.50
CA LEU A 403 25.31 -7.12 -28.42
C LEU A 403 25.05 -7.92 -29.70
N ARG A 404 25.85 -7.65 -30.80
CA ARG A 404 25.69 -8.26 -32.13
C ARG A 404 24.28 -8.02 -32.69
N TRP A 405 23.72 -6.85 -32.43
CA TRP A 405 22.43 -6.47 -32.97
C TRP A 405 22.59 -5.85 -34.35
N PRO A 406 21.57 -5.92 -35.24
CA PRO A 406 21.67 -5.49 -36.61
C PRO A 406 21.92 -3.99 -36.73
N ASP A 407 22.45 -3.61 -37.88
CA ASP A 407 22.63 -2.19 -38.22
C ASP A 407 21.29 -1.51 -38.42
N PRO A 408 21.14 -0.24 -37.97
CA PRO A 408 19.92 0.51 -38.14
C PRO A 408 19.68 0.90 -39.60
N THR A 409 18.39 1.00 -39.97
CA THR A 409 18.02 1.55 -41.30
C THR A 409 18.00 3.08 -41.29
N ALA A 410 17.93 3.74 -40.12
CA ALA A 410 17.96 5.19 -39.98
C ALA A 410 19.26 5.64 -39.29
N ALA A 411 19.80 6.76 -39.74
CA ALA A 411 21.04 7.31 -39.16
C ALA A 411 20.82 7.96 -37.78
N SER A 412 19.64 8.55 -37.55
CA SER A 412 19.34 9.21 -36.26
C SER A 412 18.96 8.22 -35.20
N VAL A 413 19.61 8.32 -34.05
CA VAL A 413 19.29 7.51 -32.87
C VAL A 413 18.11 8.15 -32.12
N SER A 414 17.11 7.35 -31.77
CA SER A 414 16.01 7.75 -30.90
C SER A 414 16.00 6.87 -29.66
N VAL A 415 16.17 7.46 -28.49
CA VAL A 415 16.12 6.76 -27.19
C VAL A 415 14.92 7.21 -26.42
N THR A 416 14.09 6.26 -26.03
CA THR A 416 12.95 6.47 -25.11
C THR A 416 13.29 5.85 -23.76
N GLU A 417 13.16 6.63 -22.72
CA GLU A 417 13.22 6.14 -21.34
C GLU A 417 11.82 5.87 -20.83
N MET A 418 11.66 4.73 -20.17
CA MET A 418 10.42 4.30 -19.60
C MET A 418 10.61 3.90 -18.14
N TYR A 419 9.82 4.49 -17.25
CA TYR A 419 9.70 4.06 -15.87
C TYR A 419 8.45 3.18 -15.75
N ILE A 420 8.66 1.90 -15.51
CA ILE A 420 7.59 0.90 -15.40
C ILE A 420 7.37 0.59 -13.94
N CYS A 421 6.13 0.65 -13.49
CA CYS A 421 5.75 0.34 -12.12
C CYS A 421 4.48 -0.52 -12.08
N LYS A 422 4.25 -1.16 -10.92
CA LYS A 422 2.99 -1.83 -10.65
C LYS A 422 1.86 -0.81 -10.57
N ASP A 423 2.06 0.23 -9.75
CA ASP A 423 1.09 1.29 -9.52
C ASP A 423 1.69 2.64 -9.91
N LEU A 424 0.97 3.41 -10.71
CA LEU A 424 1.41 4.73 -11.16
C LEU A 424 1.04 5.76 -10.09
N HIS A 425 1.99 6.08 -9.22
CA HIS A 425 1.81 7.07 -8.16
C HIS A 425 1.57 8.46 -8.75
N TRP A 426 0.76 9.28 -8.06
CA TRP A 426 0.38 10.61 -8.52
C TRP A 426 1.57 11.55 -8.77
N TRP A 427 2.70 11.40 -8.04
CA TRP A 427 3.93 12.13 -8.31
C TRP A 427 4.53 11.84 -9.69
N LEU A 428 4.30 10.67 -10.23
CA LEU A 428 4.72 10.32 -11.59
C LEU A 428 3.81 10.95 -12.65
N ARG A 429 2.59 11.30 -12.28
CA ARG A 429 1.66 12.07 -13.13
C ARG A 429 1.94 13.58 -13.07
N PHE A 430 2.45 14.06 -11.93
CA PHE A 430 2.75 15.47 -11.66
C PHE A 430 4.17 15.59 -11.10
N PRO A 431 5.21 15.31 -11.92
CA PRO A 431 6.59 15.40 -11.47
C PRO A 431 6.94 16.83 -11.06
N PRO A 432 7.81 17.03 -10.04
CA PRO A 432 8.18 18.36 -9.55
C PRO A 432 9.03 19.17 -10.53
N TYR A 433 9.55 18.54 -11.57
CA TYR A 433 10.30 19.14 -12.68
C TYR A 433 10.12 18.30 -13.94
N ASP A 434 10.41 18.91 -15.09
CA ASP A 434 10.33 18.20 -16.36
C ASP A 434 11.36 17.07 -16.45
N VAL A 435 10.88 15.88 -16.78
CA VAL A 435 11.71 14.69 -17.02
C VAL A 435 11.42 14.12 -18.40
N PRO A 436 12.44 13.68 -19.15
CA PRO A 436 12.25 13.07 -20.46
C PRO A 436 11.60 11.67 -20.37
N THR A 437 11.68 11.05 -19.20
CA THR A 437 11.21 9.70 -18.93
C THR A 437 9.69 9.61 -19.05
N LYS A 438 9.20 8.59 -19.74
CA LYS A 438 7.77 8.24 -19.82
C LYS A 438 7.41 7.27 -18.70
N PHE A 439 6.15 7.29 -18.31
CA PHE A 439 5.64 6.46 -17.21
C PHE A 439 4.58 5.51 -17.71
N ALA A 440 4.66 4.25 -17.28
CA ALA A 440 3.64 3.25 -17.56
C ALA A 440 3.43 2.32 -16.36
N GLN A 441 2.19 1.89 -16.18
CA GLN A 441 1.91 0.69 -15.40
C GLN A 441 2.20 -0.55 -16.26
N ILE A 442 2.60 -1.64 -15.62
CA ILE A 442 2.92 -2.88 -16.35
C ILE A 442 1.75 -3.35 -17.21
N ASP A 443 0.51 -3.15 -16.77
CA ASP A 443 -0.70 -3.53 -17.49
C ASP A 443 -0.92 -2.72 -18.77
N THR A 444 -0.52 -1.44 -18.77
CA THR A 444 -0.68 -0.53 -19.90
C THR A 444 0.56 -0.46 -20.79
N PHE A 445 1.68 -1.05 -20.40
CA PHE A 445 2.95 -0.93 -21.11
C PHE A 445 2.89 -1.49 -22.53
N GLY A 446 2.25 -2.65 -22.74
CA GLY A 446 2.10 -3.22 -24.07
C GLY A 446 1.24 -2.36 -25.01
N ALA A 447 0.16 -1.79 -24.50
CA ALA A 447 -0.68 -0.86 -25.27
C ALA A 447 0.09 0.43 -25.61
N TRP A 448 0.91 0.93 -24.66
CA TRP A 448 1.76 2.08 -24.88
C TRP A 448 2.79 1.84 -25.99
N LEU A 449 3.47 0.68 -26.01
CA LEU A 449 4.39 0.32 -27.08
C LEU A 449 3.71 0.37 -28.45
N SER A 450 2.54 -0.25 -28.57
CA SER A 450 1.77 -0.28 -29.80
C SER A 450 1.36 1.12 -30.28
N ALA A 451 0.88 1.96 -29.37
CA ALA A 451 0.43 3.32 -29.67
C ALA A 451 1.57 4.28 -30.07
N ASN A 452 2.82 3.98 -29.65
CA ASN A 452 3.97 4.83 -29.92
C ASN A 452 4.90 4.26 -31.01
N GLY A 453 4.40 3.34 -31.82
CA GLY A 453 5.11 2.80 -32.98
C GLY A 453 6.22 1.81 -32.63
N PHE A 454 6.20 1.20 -31.47
CA PHE A 454 7.08 0.11 -31.06
C PHE A 454 6.41 -1.28 -31.27
N ALA A 455 5.41 -1.34 -32.14
CA ALA A 455 4.83 -2.62 -32.57
C ALA A 455 5.81 -3.39 -33.46
N PRO A 456 5.67 -4.75 -33.57
CA PRO A 456 6.45 -5.59 -34.46
C PRO A 456 6.35 -5.17 -35.91
#